data_ca10b8265a46a971e49aac5b65534576
#
_entry.id   ca10b8265a46a971e49aac5b65534576
#
_cell.length_a   1.000
_cell.length_b   1.000
_cell.length_c   1.000
_cell.angle_alpha   90.00
_cell.angle_beta   90.00
_cell.angle_gamma   90.00
#
_symmetry.space_group_name_H-M   'P 1'
#
loop_
_entity.id
_entity.type
_entity.pdbx_description
1 polymer ?
#
loop_
_entity_poly.entity_id
_entity_poly.type
_entity_poly.pdbx_seq_one_letter_code
_entity_poly.pdbx_strand_id
1 'polypeptide(L)'
;MSYIEKINKFFILGCLILCFFSTNSCYKKKDTLAVIEVLDSVTESPIINSSVRLFYVDAFGGSKFDLTKNTSSNGFVTFDFSGSYNEGQSGFIVLDIEVDGVYVGVINIEALTTTKKIIYVL
;
A
#
# COMPACT_ATOMS: atom_id res chain seq x y z
N MET A 1 49.05 -32.18 -6.27
CA MET A 1 48.05 -32.25 -5.21
C MET A 1 47.69 -30.93 -4.57
N SER A 2 48.59 -29.98 -4.51
CA SER A 2 48.25 -28.63 -4.00
C SER A 2 47.28 -27.84 -4.90
N TYR A 3 47.12 -28.22 -6.16
CA TYR A 3 46.26 -27.53 -7.13
C TYR A 3 44.78 -27.83 -6.91
N ILE A 4 44.43 -29.03 -6.51
CA ILE A 4 43.03 -29.46 -6.26
C ILE A 4 42.52 -28.92 -4.93
N GLU A 5 43.36 -28.78 -3.92
CA GLU A 5 43.02 -28.14 -2.64
C GLU A 5 42.71 -26.65 -2.77
N LYS A 6 43.45 -25.94 -3.63
CA LYS A 6 43.20 -24.51 -3.89
C LYS A 6 41.92 -24.28 -4.64
N ILE A 7 41.54 -25.14 -5.57
CA ILE A 7 40.27 -25.05 -6.33
C ILE A 7 39.08 -25.32 -5.42
N ASN A 8 39.18 -26.28 -4.50
CA ASN A 8 38.11 -26.58 -3.54
C ASN A 8 37.86 -25.43 -2.56
N LYS A 9 38.92 -24.77 -2.09
CA LYS A 9 38.77 -23.60 -1.22
C LYS A 9 38.12 -22.41 -1.92
N PHE A 10 38.44 -22.17 -3.18
CA PHE A 10 37.81 -21.15 -4.01
C PHE A 10 36.32 -21.45 -4.29
N PHE A 11 35.97 -22.70 -4.51
CA PHE A 11 34.62 -23.14 -4.76
C PHE A 11 33.72 -23.01 -3.53
N ILE A 12 34.23 -23.37 -2.36
CA ILE A 12 33.53 -23.24 -1.07
C ILE A 12 33.31 -21.77 -0.71
N LEU A 13 34.28 -20.89 -0.98
CA LEU A 13 34.16 -19.47 -0.73
C LEU A 13 33.13 -18.82 -1.67
N GLY A 14 33.10 -19.22 -2.94
CA GLY A 14 32.11 -18.77 -3.91
C GLY A 14 30.68 -19.17 -3.56
N CYS A 15 30.46 -20.39 -3.08
CA CYS A 15 29.16 -20.88 -2.63
C CYS A 15 28.67 -20.16 -1.37
N LEU A 16 29.56 -19.83 -0.44
CA LEU A 16 29.24 -19.08 0.78
C LEU A 16 28.81 -17.65 0.46
N ILE A 17 29.45 -16.99 -0.49
CA ILE A 17 29.08 -15.64 -0.94
C ILE A 17 27.72 -15.63 -1.65
N LEU A 18 27.44 -16.63 -2.49
CA LEU A 18 26.15 -16.80 -3.17
C LEU A 18 24.99 -17.05 -2.19
N CYS A 19 25.20 -17.82 -1.13
CA CYS A 19 24.21 -18.04 -0.08
C CYS A 19 23.89 -16.78 0.72
N PHE A 20 24.87 -15.86 0.88
CA PHE A 20 24.65 -14.61 1.59
C PHE A 20 23.78 -13.62 0.82
N PHE A 21 23.86 -13.62 -0.51
CA PHE A 21 23.03 -12.75 -1.36
C PHE A 21 21.58 -13.24 -1.49
N SER A 22 21.31 -14.53 -1.34
CA SER A 22 19.97 -15.09 -1.48
C SER A 22 19.08 -14.91 -0.25
N THR A 23 19.65 -14.61 0.94
CA THR A 23 18.86 -14.42 2.16
C THR A 23 18.31 -13.01 2.33
N ASN A 24 18.85 -12.01 1.60
CA ASN A 24 18.39 -10.62 1.69
C ASN A 24 17.15 -10.31 0.82
N SER A 25 16.76 -11.19 -0.09
CA SER A 25 15.63 -10.95 -0.99
C SER A 25 14.27 -11.42 -0.45
N CYS A 26 14.23 -12.19 0.66
CA CYS A 26 13.01 -12.81 1.17
C CYS A 26 12.27 -11.98 2.25
N TYR A 27 12.76 -10.83 2.66
CA TYR A 27 12.23 -10.08 3.82
C TYR A 27 11.68 -8.68 3.50
N LYS A 28 11.30 -8.39 2.28
CA LYS A 28 10.58 -7.13 2.02
C LYS A 28 9.13 -7.29 2.46
N LYS A 29 8.76 -6.66 3.59
CA LYS A 29 7.37 -6.48 3.95
C LYS A 29 6.68 -5.65 2.87
N LYS A 30 5.58 -6.16 2.33
CA LYS A 30 4.73 -5.37 1.44
C LYS A 30 3.96 -4.35 2.27
N ASP A 31 3.90 -3.13 1.78
CA ASP A 31 3.12 -2.09 2.41
C ASP A 31 1.63 -2.30 2.17
N THR A 32 0.81 -1.81 3.09
CA THR A 32 -0.63 -1.77 2.96
C THR A 32 -1.03 -0.37 2.53
N LEU A 33 -1.38 -0.19 1.27
CA LEU A 33 -1.66 1.12 0.69
C LEU A 33 -3.05 1.17 0.07
N ALA A 34 -3.69 2.32 0.18
CA ALA A 34 -4.90 2.64 -0.56
C ALA A 34 -4.62 3.82 -1.48
N VAL A 35 -4.80 3.63 -2.77
CA VAL A 35 -4.61 4.67 -3.78
C VAL A 35 -5.98 5.03 -4.37
N ILE A 36 -6.35 6.29 -4.27
CA ILE A 36 -7.60 6.80 -4.80
C ILE A 36 -7.31 7.79 -5.90
N GLU A 37 -7.90 7.57 -7.06
CA GLU A 37 -7.85 8.47 -8.20
C GLU A 37 -9.20 9.15 -8.36
N VAL A 38 -9.21 10.49 -8.37
CA VAL A 38 -10.43 11.28 -8.52
C VAL A 38 -10.45 11.89 -9.90
N LEU A 39 -11.47 11.54 -10.67
CA LEU A 39 -11.67 11.99 -12.06
C LEU A 39 -13.00 12.71 -12.21
N ASP A 40 -13.04 13.65 -13.16
CA ASP A 40 -14.30 14.26 -13.58
C ASP A 40 -15.14 13.22 -14.35
N SER A 41 -16.42 13.11 -14.04
CA SER A 41 -17.30 12.11 -14.64
C SER A 41 -17.61 12.38 -16.11
N VAL A 42 -17.47 13.61 -16.57
CA VAL A 42 -17.77 14.00 -17.96
C VAL A 42 -16.53 13.96 -18.83
N THR A 43 -15.44 14.59 -18.39
CA THR A 43 -14.19 14.73 -19.16
C THR A 43 -13.16 13.66 -18.88
N GLU A 44 -13.33 12.89 -17.78
CA GLU A 44 -12.35 11.93 -17.27
C GLU A 44 -10.99 12.55 -16.94
N SER A 45 -10.97 13.86 -16.72
CA SER A 45 -9.76 14.58 -16.33
C SER A 45 -9.49 14.46 -14.85
N PRO A 46 -8.23 14.40 -14.40
CA PRO A 46 -7.89 14.35 -12.98
C PRO A 46 -8.37 15.61 -12.26
N ILE A 47 -8.95 15.42 -11.06
CA ILE A 47 -9.35 16.52 -10.19
C ILE A 47 -8.22 16.78 -9.20
N ILE A 48 -7.65 17.97 -9.29
CA ILE A 48 -6.51 18.40 -8.51
C ILE A 48 -6.98 19.03 -7.20
N ASN A 49 -6.24 18.77 -6.12
CA ASN A 49 -6.47 19.41 -4.81
C ASN A 49 -7.89 19.17 -4.25
N SER A 50 -8.47 18.03 -4.57
CA SER A 50 -9.75 17.59 -4.00
C SER A 50 -9.52 16.93 -2.66
N SER A 51 -10.37 17.22 -1.67
CA SER A 51 -10.26 16.63 -0.34
C SER A 51 -10.87 15.23 -0.34
N VAL A 52 -10.05 14.22 -0.04
CA VAL A 52 -10.47 12.83 0.07
C VAL A 52 -10.39 12.39 1.52
N ARG A 53 -11.50 11.96 2.08
CA ARG A 53 -11.60 11.49 3.45
C ARG A 53 -11.93 10.01 3.47
N LEU A 54 -11.12 9.22 4.16
CA LEU A 54 -11.40 7.83 4.47
C LEU A 54 -11.73 7.72 5.95
N PHE A 55 -12.90 7.17 6.27
CA PHE A 55 -13.34 7.10 7.65
C PHE A 55 -14.15 5.84 7.94
N TYR A 56 -14.21 5.52 9.20
CA TYR A 56 -15.04 4.44 9.72
C TYR A 56 -15.76 4.93 10.96
N VAL A 57 -17.07 4.83 10.95
CA VAL A 57 -17.91 5.18 12.09
C VAL A 57 -18.42 3.87 12.72
N ASP A 58 -18.08 3.67 13.99
CA ASP A 58 -18.59 2.55 14.76
C ASP A 58 -20.11 2.69 14.96
N ALA A 59 -20.81 1.54 15.06
CA ALA A 59 -22.24 1.48 15.36
C ALA A 59 -22.64 2.22 16.64
N PHE A 60 -21.69 2.45 17.55
CA PHE A 60 -21.86 3.19 18.80
C PHE A 60 -21.42 4.66 18.75
N GLY A 61 -21.15 5.18 17.54
CA GLY A 61 -20.81 6.60 17.34
C GLY A 61 -19.35 6.96 17.60
N GLY A 62 -18.48 5.99 17.82
CA GLY A 62 -17.03 6.21 17.93
C GLY A 62 -16.34 6.07 16.56
N SER A 63 -15.68 7.13 16.10
CA SER A 63 -14.89 7.09 14.87
C SER A 63 -13.53 6.47 15.16
N LYS A 64 -13.22 5.30 14.58
CA LYS A 64 -11.93 4.63 14.73
C LYS A 64 -10.88 5.07 13.71
N PHE A 65 -11.32 5.47 12.53
CA PHE A 65 -10.47 5.99 11.48
C PHE A 65 -11.09 7.24 10.88
N ASP A 66 -10.27 8.26 10.70
CA ASP A 66 -10.65 9.48 10.02
C ASP A 66 -9.39 10.13 9.45
N LEU A 67 -9.14 9.88 8.18
CA LEU A 67 -7.96 10.37 7.47
C LEU A 67 -8.40 11.21 6.29
N THR A 68 -7.85 12.41 6.17
CA THR A 68 -8.13 13.32 5.07
C THR A 68 -6.83 13.75 4.38
N LYS A 69 -6.81 13.63 3.06
CA LYS A 69 -5.70 14.11 2.23
C LYS A 69 -6.26 14.71 0.94
N ASN A 70 -5.51 15.63 0.37
CA ASN A 70 -5.87 16.24 -0.90
C ASN A 70 -5.19 15.52 -2.06
N THR A 71 -5.88 15.45 -3.20
CA THR A 71 -5.32 14.87 -4.43
C THR A 71 -4.16 15.70 -4.95
N SER A 72 -3.19 15.00 -5.55
CA SER A 72 -2.03 15.61 -6.19
C SER A 72 -2.38 16.19 -7.56
N SER A 73 -1.37 16.73 -8.25
CA SER A 73 -1.51 17.25 -9.62
C SER A 73 -2.00 16.21 -10.63
N ASN A 74 -1.89 14.93 -10.33
CA ASN A 74 -2.37 13.83 -11.17
C ASN A 74 -3.75 13.29 -10.74
N GLY A 75 -4.40 13.92 -9.73
CA GLY A 75 -5.67 13.45 -9.20
C GLY A 75 -5.57 12.24 -8.29
N PHE A 76 -4.37 11.84 -7.88
CA PHE A 76 -4.15 10.71 -6.99
C PHE A 76 -3.94 11.15 -5.55
N VAL A 77 -4.37 10.30 -4.62
CA VAL A 77 -4.01 10.39 -3.22
C VAL A 77 -3.70 8.99 -2.70
N THR A 78 -2.65 8.87 -1.90
CA THR A 78 -2.22 7.60 -1.32
C THR A 78 -2.31 7.66 0.20
N PHE A 79 -2.97 6.68 0.78
CA PHE A 79 -3.05 6.48 2.22
C PHE A 79 -2.24 5.25 2.62
N ASP A 80 -1.37 5.39 3.61
CA ASP A 80 -0.53 4.31 4.11
C ASP A 80 -1.12 3.74 5.39
N PHE A 81 -1.52 2.48 5.34
CA PHE A 81 -2.09 1.73 6.46
C PHE A 81 -1.12 0.68 7.01
N SER A 82 0.14 0.71 6.61
CA SER A 82 1.12 -0.30 7.03
C SER A 82 1.29 -0.38 8.54
N GLY A 83 1.14 0.75 9.25
CA GLY A 83 1.19 0.80 10.70
C GLY A 83 -0.09 0.36 11.41
N SER A 84 -1.18 0.15 10.69
CA SER A 84 -2.49 -0.21 11.25
C SER A 84 -2.68 -1.71 11.44
N TYR A 85 -1.78 -2.51 10.88
CA TYR A 85 -1.81 -3.97 11.00
C TYR A 85 -0.63 -4.45 11.81
N ASN A 86 -0.88 -5.33 12.79
CA ASN A 86 0.17 -6.01 13.54
C ASN A 86 0.81 -7.11 12.70
N GLU A 87 2.07 -7.46 13.01
CA GLU A 87 2.74 -8.58 12.37
C GLU A 87 1.92 -9.87 12.50
N GLY A 88 1.70 -10.56 11.37
CA GLY A 88 0.92 -11.78 11.34
C GLY A 88 -0.58 -11.60 11.35
N GLN A 89 -1.09 -10.37 11.46
CA GLN A 89 -2.51 -10.09 11.37
C GLN A 89 -2.94 -10.09 9.91
N SER A 90 -3.78 -11.04 9.52
CA SER A 90 -4.46 -11.03 8.23
C SER A 90 -5.85 -10.43 8.41
N GLY A 91 -6.31 -9.69 7.42
CA GLY A 91 -7.65 -9.13 7.45
C GLY A 91 -7.84 -8.00 6.45
N PHE A 92 -9.03 -7.46 6.43
CA PHE A 92 -9.38 -6.32 5.61
C PHE A 92 -10.14 -5.29 6.44
N ILE A 93 -10.06 -4.04 6.02
CA ILE A 93 -10.81 -2.93 6.60
C ILE A 93 -11.65 -2.33 5.49
N VAL A 94 -12.93 -2.09 5.77
CA VAL A 94 -13.83 -1.37 4.86
C VAL A 94 -14.00 0.05 5.39
N LEU A 95 -13.64 1.03 4.58
CA LEU A 95 -13.73 2.44 4.93
C LEU A 95 -14.68 3.17 3.99
N ASP A 96 -15.42 4.12 4.53
CA ASP A 96 -16.25 5.04 3.75
C ASP A 96 -15.37 6.12 3.11
N ILE A 97 -15.77 6.57 1.93
CA ILE A 97 -15.04 7.59 1.17
C ILE A 97 -15.94 8.81 0.98
N GLU A 98 -15.42 9.97 1.34
CA GLU A 98 -15.98 11.27 0.98
C GLU A 98 -14.99 12.04 0.12
N VAL A 99 -15.48 12.69 -0.92
CA VAL A 99 -14.72 13.61 -1.75
C VAL A 99 -15.39 14.97 -1.67
N ASP A 100 -14.64 15.97 -1.17
CA ASP A 100 -15.13 17.35 -0.93
C ASP A 100 -16.43 17.38 -0.12
N GLY A 101 -16.54 16.50 0.89
CA GLY A 101 -17.70 16.42 1.77
C GLY A 101 -18.86 15.59 1.23
N VAL A 102 -18.75 15.02 0.04
CA VAL A 102 -19.78 14.20 -0.59
C VAL A 102 -19.43 12.72 -0.49
N TYR A 103 -20.30 11.91 0.04
CA TYR A 103 -20.13 10.47 0.12
C TYR A 103 -20.15 9.85 -1.29
N VAL A 104 -19.12 9.08 -1.62
CA VAL A 104 -18.95 8.50 -2.96
C VAL A 104 -18.84 6.98 -2.98
N GLY A 105 -18.77 6.33 -1.85
CA GLY A 105 -18.70 4.87 -1.77
C GLY A 105 -17.81 4.35 -0.67
N VAL A 106 -17.34 3.12 -0.83
CA VAL A 106 -16.52 2.42 0.15
C VAL A 106 -15.28 1.85 -0.53
N ILE A 107 -14.23 1.63 0.26
CA ILE A 107 -13.04 0.94 -0.19
C ILE A 107 -12.72 -0.21 0.78
N ASN A 108 -12.36 -1.36 0.23
CA ASN A 108 -11.92 -2.52 0.99
C ASN A 108 -10.40 -2.61 0.90
N ILE A 109 -9.74 -2.48 2.04
CA ILE A 109 -8.28 -2.48 2.14
C ILE A 109 -7.83 -3.79 2.76
N GLU A 110 -7.09 -4.59 1.98
CA GLU A 110 -6.51 -5.84 2.46
C GLU A 110 -5.08 -5.60 2.96
N ALA A 111 -4.71 -6.29 4.03
CA ALA A 111 -3.37 -6.24 4.59
C ALA A 111 -2.33 -6.68 3.54
N LEU A 112 -1.21 -5.98 3.49
CA LEU A 112 -0.05 -6.27 2.63
C LEU A 112 -0.36 -6.18 1.12
N THR A 113 -1.36 -5.37 0.74
CA THR A 113 -1.70 -5.14 -0.66
C THR A 113 -1.83 -3.64 -0.95
N THR A 114 -1.75 -3.30 -2.22
CA THR A 114 -2.11 -1.97 -2.71
C THR A 114 -3.48 -2.03 -3.34
N THR A 115 -4.45 -1.34 -2.75
CA THR A 115 -5.81 -1.26 -3.26
C THR A 115 -5.98 0.05 -4.01
N LYS A 116 -6.38 0.00 -5.26
CA LYS A 116 -6.64 1.18 -6.09
C LYS A 116 -8.12 1.30 -6.36
N LYS A 117 -8.67 2.51 -6.20
CA LYS A 117 -10.05 2.82 -6.52
C LYS A 117 -10.14 4.12 -7.31
N ILE A 118 -10.93 4.10 -8.37
CA ILE A 118 -11.21 5.27 -9.21
C ILE A 118 -12.57 5.81 -8.80
N ILE A 119 -12.62 7.11 -8.48
CA ILE A 119 -13.85 7.82 -8.11
C ILE A 119 -14.14 8.85 -9.19
N TYR A 120 -15.36 8.82 -9.72
CA TYR A 120 -15.85 9.81 -10.66
C TYR A 120 -16.73 10.81 -9.93
N VAL A 121 -16.43 12.09 -10.04
CA VAL A 121 -17.20 13.18 -9.43
C VAL A 121 -17.77 14.11 -10.50
N LEU A 122 -18.88 14.70 -10.19
CA LEU A 122 -19.54 15.68 -11.08
C LEU A 122 -18.93 17.07 -10.96
#